data_f65ac8817c461cf80e904628e1d123d9
#
_entry.id   f65ac8817c461cf80e904628e1d123d9
#
_cell.length_a   1.000
_cell.length_b   1.000
_cell.length_c   1.000
_cell.angle_alpha   90.00
_cell.angle_beta   90.00
_cell.angle_gamma   90.00
#
_symmetry.space_group_name_H-M   'P 1'
#
loop_
_entity.id
_entity.type
_entity.pdbx_description
1 polymer ?
#
loop_
_entity_poly.entity_id
_entity_poly.type
_entity_poly.pdbx_seq_one_letter_code
_entity_poly.pdbx_strand_id
1 'polypeptide(L)'
;MTTTKFTRRLVLAGAASGLAAPMLVPSLALAAGKTLSDVKASGVLQIGCEATYPPFTFRDAGNIVGYDVDLAALMCASLGVEPEFIDTQWSGVIPALYAGRFDVIMSSMSYRKERLEKVAFSIPYAEASQAMLIRADDVSTIKSVKDLSGKVLGVKLGSPGEMMKPALEEEIVAATGAGFSDVKIYDDHPSAYLALSQGTVDGVLNTLPTLGKVMKDRPGAYALVRPVGKLNWAGIAARKEDTEIVDWMDSELTRLKNNGEIYALQEKWFGFKMVLSDTIPSFA
;
A
#
# COMPACT_ATOMS: atom_id res chain seq x y z
N MET A 1 2.98 18.45 84.68
CA MET A 1 2.01 17.66 85.45
C MET A 1 1.05 17.11 84.39
N THR A 2 0.83 15.94 84.06
CA THR A 2 0.96 14.61 84.53
C THR A 2 1.07 13.65 83.33
N THR A 3 2.06 12.86 83.33
CA THR A 3 2.26 11.73 82.41
C THR A 3 1.20 10.66 82.61
N THR A 4 0.67 10.09 81.51
CA THR A 4 0.12 8.74 81.61
C THR A 4 0.51 7.92 80.37
N LYS A 5 1.33 6.92 80.64
CA LYS A 5 1.71 5.81 79.72
C LYS A 5 0.52 4.86 79.65
N PHE A 6 0.19 4.38 78.45
CA PHE A 6 -0.58 3.13 78.32
C PHE A 6 0.11 2.11 77.42
N THR A 7 0.08 0.96 77.94
CA THR A 7 0.86 -0.24 77.66
C THR A 7 0.33 -1.05 76.48
N ARG A 8 1.24 -1.85 75.92
CA ARG A 8 1.09 -2.90 74.92
C ARG A 8 0.08 -4.01 75.30
N ARG A 9 -0.37 -4.66 74.27
CA ARG A 9 -0.94 -6.03 74.11
C ARG A 9 -2.46 -6.04 73.89
N LEU A 10 -2.82 -6.40 72.63
CA LEU A 10 -3.53 -7.70 72.39
C LEU A 10 -3.37 -8.13 70.94
N VAL A 11 -2.91 -9.36 70.81
CA VAL A 11 -2.83 -10.18 69.60
C VAL A 11 -4.25 -10.66 69.29
N LEU A 12 -4.74 -10.47 68.08
CA LEU A 12 -5.83 -11.25 67.55
C LEU A 12 -5.50 -11.68 66.14
N ALA A 13 -5.27 -12.98 66.01
CA ALA A 13 -5.13 -13.69 64.76
C ALA A 13 -6.47 -13.66 64.01
N GLY A 14 -6.49 -13.04 62.87
CA GLY A 14 -7.57 -13.12 61.89
C GLY A 14 -7.04 -13.78 60.62
N ALA A 15 -7.43 -15.06 60.40
CA ALA A 15 -7.14 -15.78 59.18
C ALA A 15 -7.89 -15.13 58.01
N ALA A 16 -7.20 -14.35 57.18
CA ALA A 16 -7.71 -13.89 55.91
C ALA A 16 -7.48 -14.98 54.86
N SER A 17 -8.52 -15.76 54.62
CA SER A 17 -8.61 -16.64 53.43
C SER A 17 -8.63 -15.78 52.17
N GLY A 18 -7.46 -15.61 51.55
CA GLY A 18 -7.34 -14.94 50.28
C GLY A 18 -8.00 -15.78 49.20
N LEU A 19 -9.17 -15.34 48.72
CA LEU A 19 -9.73 -15.77 47.46
C LEU A 19 -8.80 -15.20 46.37
N ALA A 20 -7.88 -16.03 45.86
CA ALA A 20 -7.15 -15.79 44.63
C ALA A 20 -8.18 -15.88 43.48
N ALA A 21 -8.78 -14.76 43.11
CA ALA A 21 -9.47 -14.66 41.84
C ALA A 21 -8.43 -14.87 40.72
N PRO A 22 -8.67 -15.80 39.78
CA PRO A 22 -7.80 -15.92 38.64
C PRO A 22 -7.90 -14.58 37.85
N MET A 23 -6.79 -13.83 37.79
CA MET A 23 -6.64 -12.76 36.83
C MET A 23 -6.75 -13.43 35.46
N LEU A 24 -7.89 -13.26 34.81
CA LEU A 24 -8.02 -13.44 33.39
C LEU A 24 -7.12 -12.38 32.73
N VAL A 25 -5.85 -12.74 32.53
CA VAL A 25 -5.01 -12.03 31.58
C VAL A 25 -5.69 -12.23 30.24
N PRO A 26 -6.19 -11.17 29.56
CA PRO A 26 -6.64 -11.33 28.21
C PRO A 26 -5.44 -11.86 27.44
N SER A 27 -5.44 -13.13 27.07
CA SER A 27 -4.51 -13.60 26.06
C SER A 27 -4.73 -12.68 24.87
N LEU A 28 -3.67 -11.97 24.47
CA LEU A 28 -3.57 -11.46 23.11
C LEU A 28 -3.64 -12.71 22.23
N ALA A 29 -4.85 -13.16 21.93
CA ALA A 29 -5.08 -14.06 20.82
C ALA A 29 -4.51 -13.29 19.62
N LEU A 30 -3.37 -13.73 19.08
CA LEU A 30 -3.07 -13.42 17.69
C LEU A 30 -4.39 -13.68 16.97
N ALA A 31 -4.92 -12.65 16.31
CA ALA A 31 -6.17 -12.79 15.61
C ALA A 31 -5.99 -13.99 14.67
N ALA A 32 -6.73 -15.07 14.94
CA ALA A 32 -6.78 -16.19 14.02
C ALA A 32 -7.18 -15.59 12.67
N GLY A 33 -6.50 -15.98 11.60
CA GLY A 33 -6.76 -15.43 10.27
C GLY A 33 -8.25 -15.50 9.97
N LYS A 34 -8.75 -14.47 9.29
CA LYS A 34 -10.16 -14.44 8.88
C LYS A 34 -10.35 -15.47 7.77
N THR A 35 -11.30 -16.36 7.93
CA THR A 35 -11.60 -17.38 6.91
C THR A 35 -12.54 -16.80 5.84
N LEU A 36 -12.60 -17.47 4.70
CA LEU A 36 -13.58 -17.12 3.65
C LEU A 36 -15.02 -17.28 4.14
N SER A 37 -15.25 -18.22 5.06
CA SER A 37 -16.54 -18.42 5.74
C SER A 37 -16.93 -17.22 6.60
N ASP A 38 -15.97 -16.61 7.31
CA ASP A 38 -16.21 -15.41 8.11
C ASP A 38 -16.59 -14.20 7.24
N VAL A 39 -15.93 -14.05 6.08
CA VAL A 39 -16.26 -13.01 5.09
C VAL A 39 -17.70 -13.22 4.56
N LYS A 40 -18.05 -14.45 4.19
CA LYS A 40 -19.42 -14.78 3.74
C LYS A 40 -20.46 -14.53 4.82
N ALA A 41 -20.16 -14.90 6.06
CA ALA A 41 -21.08 -14.72 7.19
C ALA A 41 -21.28 -13.24 7.54
N SER A 42 -20.26 -12.40 7.39
CA SER A 42 -20.37 -10.95 7.60
C SER A 42 -21.09 -10.22 6.45
N GLY A 43 -21.14 -10.81 5.25
CA GLY A 43 -21.70 -10.19 4.05
C GLY A 43 -20.80 -9.08 3.46
N VAL A 44 -19.60 -8.85 4.02
CA VAL A 44 -18.71 -7.76 3.64
C VAL A 44 -17.25 -8.23 3.60
N LEU A 45 -16.53 -7.86 2.53
CA LEU A 45 -15.07 -7.91 2.47
C LEU A 45 -14.51 -6.51 2.75
N GLN A 46 -13.81 -6.35 3.87
CA GLN A 46 -13.16 -5.08 4.22
C GLN A 46 -11.81 -4.95 3.52
N ILE A 47 -11.61 -3.84 2.80
CA ILE A 47 -10.47 -3.61 1.92
C ILE A 47 -9.74 -2.33 2.32
N GLY A 48 -8.49 -2.46 2.79
CA GLY A 48 -7.63 -1.32 3.08
C GLY A 48 -7.07 -0.72 1.78
N CYS A 49 -7.20 0.60 1.63
CA CYS A 49 -6.66 1.32 0.49
C CYS A 49 -6.11 2.70 0.90
N GLU A 50 -5.40 3.36 -0.01
CA GLU A 50 -5.11 4.78 0.05
C GLU A 50 -5.98 5.52 -0.96
N ALA A 51 -6.96 6.31 -0.49
CA ALA A 51 -7.94 6.97 -1.35
C ALA A 51 -7.44 8.30 -1.96
N THR A 52 -6.13 8.42 -2.18
CA THR A 52 -5.47 9.52 -2.89
C THR A 52 -4.62 9.03 -4.09
N TYR A 53 -4.94 7.83 -4.61
CA TYR A 53 -4.12 7.14 -5.61
C TYR A 53 -4.89 6.83 -6.91
N PRO A 54 -5.32 7.87 -7.68
CA PRO A 54 -5.99 7.67 -8.97
C PRO A 54 -5.02 7.04 -10.00
N PRO A 55 -5.53 6.19 -10.94
CA PRO A 55 -6.92 5.79 -11.08
C PRO A 55 -7.27 4.50 -10.32
N PHE A 56 -6.42 4.00 -9.40
CA PHE A 56 -6.65 2.78 -8.64
C PHE A 56 -7.72 2.96 -7.57
N THR A 57 -7.45 3.80 -6.56
CA THR A 57 -8.39 4.18 -5.49
C THR A 57 -8.28 5.68 -5.22
N PHE A 58 -9.37 6.40 -5.33
CA PHE A 58 -9.39 7.85 -5.05
C PHE A 58 -10.80 8.32 -4.69
N ARG A 59 -10.88 9.54 -4.13
CA ARG A 59 -12.18 10.14 -3.80
C ARG A 59 -12.71 10.95 -4.97
N ASP A 60 -13.97 10.64 -5.32
CA ASP A 60 -14.78 11.43 -6.26
C ASP A 60 -16.15 11.72 -5.64
N ALA A 61 -16.52 12.98 -5.53
CA ALA A 61 -17.75 13.43 -4.86
C ALA A 61 -17.96 12.81 -3.46
N GLY A 62 -16.88 12.58 -2.70
CA GLY A 62 -16.90 11.99 -1.36
C GLY A 62 -16.84 10.46 -1.32
N ASN A 63 -17.09 9.78 -2.42
CA ASN A 63 -17.03 8.32 -2.52
C ASN A 63 -15.61 7.85 -2.89
N ILE A 64 -15.23 6.66 -2.45
CA ILE A 64 -14.04 5.98 -2.94
C ILE A 64 -14.40 5.28 -4.24
N VAL A 65 -13.69 5.57 -5.31
CA VAL A 65 -13.89 5.05 -6.67
C VAL A 65 -12.56 4.65 -7.27
N GLY A 66 -12.58 3.94 -8.40
CA GLY A 66 -11.39 3.59 -9.14
C GLY A 66 -11.38 2.17 -9.67
N TYR A 67 -10.28 1.82 -10.32
CA TYR A 67 -10.06 0.49 -10.88
C TYR A 67 -10.19 -0.62 -9.83
N ASP A 68 -9.59 -0.41 -8.66
CA ASP A 68 -9.63 -1.40 -7.57
C ASP A 68 -11.05 -1.59 -7.04
N VAL A 69 -11.87 -0.51 -7.00
CA VAL A 69 -13.26 -0.58 -6.52
C VAL A 69 -14.12 -1.41 -7.47
N ASP A 70 -14.01 -1.15 -8.77
CA ASP A 70 -14.75 -1.91 -9.77
C ASP A 70 -14.31 -3.38 -9.82
N LEU A 71 -12.99 -3.63 -9.70
CA LEU A 71 -12.46 -4.98 -9.69
C LEU A 71 -12.89 -5.76 -8.43
N ALA A 72 -12.86 -5.13 -7.26
CA ALA A 72 -13.34 -5.74 -6.02
C ALA A 72 -14.83 -6.08 -6.09
N ALA A 73 -15.66 -5.23 -6.71
CA ALA A 73 -17.07 -5.51 -6.90
C ALA A 73 -17.30 -6.77 -7.76
N LEU A 74 -16.53 -6.94 -8.86
CA LEU A 74 -16.60 -8.15 -9.69
C LEU A 74 -16.13 -9.41 -8.95
N MET A 75 -15.10 -9.29 -8.11
CA MET A 75 -14.60 -10.41 -7.31
C MET A 75 -15.59 -10.79 -6.20
N CYS A 76 -16.08 -9.81 -5.44
CA CYS A 76 -17.00 -10.02 -4.31
C CYS A 76 -18.36 -10.61 -4.74
N ALA A 77 -18.81 -10.31 -5.96
CA ALA A 77 -20.03 -10.87 -6.52
C ALA A 77 -20.04 -12.40 -6.53
N SER A 78 -18.89 -13.06 -6.72
CA SER A 78 -18.76 -14.53 -6.67
C SER A 78 -19.00 -15.13 -5.29
N LEU A 79 -18.77 -14.35 -4.23
CA LEU A 79 -19.03 -14.74 -2.84
C LEU A 79 -20.42 -14.34 -2.35
N GLY A 80 -21.11 -13.44 -3.08
CA GLY A 80 -22.37 -12.82 -2.62
C GLY A 80 -22.15 -11.84 -1.46
N VAL A 81 -21.01 -11.14 -1.42
CA VAL A 81 -20.67 -10.13 -0.40
C VAL A 81 -20.39 -8.78 -1.06
N GLU A 82 -20.45 -7.71 -0.27
CA GLU A 82 -20.13 -6.35 -0.74
C GLU A 82 -18.69 -5.96 -0.37
N PRO A 83 -17.93 -5.25 -1.24
CA PRO A 83 -16.65 -4.69 -0.89
C PRO A 83 -16.82 -3.39 -0.09
N GLU A 84 -16.13 -3.25 1.05
CA GLU A 84 -16.07 -2.03 1.84
C GLU A 84 -14.64 -1.48 1.86
N PHE A 85 -14.42 -0.31 1.25
CA PHE A 85 -13.10 0.31 1.18
C PHE A 85 -12.83 1.22 2.38
N ILE A 86 -11.72 0.96 3.07
CA ILE A 86 -11.27 1.68 4.27
C ILE A 86 -10.00 2.47 3.93
N ASP A 87 -10.16 3.81 3.89
CA ASP A 87 -9.03 4.73 3.64
C ASP A 87 -8.01 4.66 4.76
N THR A 88 -6.75 4.49 4.40
CA THR A 88 -5.65 4.28 5.35
C THR A 88 -4.37 4.89 4.80
N GLN A 89 -3.62 5.58 5.67
CA GLN A 89 -2.30 6.10 5.33
C GLN A 89 -1.39 4.96 4.82
N TRP A 90 -0.79 5.14 3.65
CA TRP A 90 -0.01 4.10 2.98
C TRP A 90 1.10 3.50 3.84
N SER A 91 1.86 4.35 4.54
CA SER A 91 2.97 3.92 5.40
C SER A 91 2.56 2.99 6.55
N GLY A 92 1.29 3.05 6.96
CA GLY A 92 0.69 2.24 8.03
C GLY A 92 -0.20 1.10 7.54
N VAL A 93 -0.35 0.86 6.23
CA VAL A 93 -1.34 -0.08 5.70
C VAL A 93 -1.10 -1.53 6.12
N ILE A 94 0.15 -2.03 6.10
CA ILE A 94 0.48 -3.40 6.55
C ILE A 94 0.27 -3.57 8.06
N PRO A 95 0.76 -2.70 8.95
CA PRO A 95 0.38 -2.73 10.36
C PRO A 95 -1.13 -2.72 10.61
N ALA A 96 -1.89 -1.92 9.87
CA ALA A 96 -3.35 -1.85 10.00
C ALA A 96 -4.06 -3.15 9.58
N LEU A 97 -3.54 -3.88 8.57
CA LEU A 97 -3.99 -5.21 8.19
C LEU A 97 -3.84 -6.20 9.36
N TYR A 98 -2.65 -6.24 9.99
CA TYR A 98 -2.40 -7.11 11.14
C TYR A 98 -3.12 -6.68 12.42
N ALA A 99 -3.52 -5.41 12.52
CA ALA A 99 -4.40 -4.92 13.58
C ALA A 99 -5.89 -5.28 13.33
N GLY A 100 -6.22 -5.97 12.24
CA GLY A 100 -7.57 -6.42 11.92
C GLY A 100 -8.51 -5.29 11.48
N ARG A 101 -7.97 -4.16 10.98
CA ARG A 101 -8.81 -3.05 10.51
C ARG A 101 -9.52 -3.35 9.18
N PHE A 102 -8.99 -4.29 8.42
CA PHE A 102 -9.53 -4.79 7.16
C PHE A 102 -8.98 -6.20 6.87
N ASP A 103 -9.52 -6.85 5.87
CA ASP A 103 -9.22 -8.23 5.53
C ASP A 103 -8.08 -8.35 4.52
N VAL A 104 -8.09 -7.46 3.53
CA VAL A 104 -7.09 -7.39 2.45
C VAL A 104 -6.67 -5.96 2.18
N ILE A 105 -5.52 -5.79 1.51
CA ILE A 105 -5.07 -4.50 0.97
C ILE A 105 -5.19 -4.54 -0.55
N MET A 106 -5.97 -3.63 -1.12
CA MET A 106 -6.09 -3.44 -2.56
C MET A 106 -5.92 -1.96 -2.89
N SER A 107 -4.71 -1.59 -3.31
CA SER A 107 -4.28 -0.23 -3.61
C SER A 107 -2.99 -0.22 -4.42
N SER A 108 -2.96 -1.02 -5.49
CA SER A 108 -1.79 -1.19 -6.37
C SER A 108 -0.48 -1.51 -5.61
N MET A 109 -0.56 -2.41 -4.62
CA MET A 109 0.62 -2.79 -3.85
C MET A 109 1.58 -3.62 -4.70
N SER A 110 2.72 -3.01 -5.11
CA SER A 110 3.74 -3.71 -5.89
C SER A 110 4.43 -4.81 -5.09
N TYR A 111 4.78 -5.90 -5.78
CA TYR A 111 5.60 -6.95 -5.19
C TYR A 111 7.00 -6.43 -4.87
N ARG A 112 7.49 -6.77 -3.67
CA ARG A 112 8.84 -6.51 -3.19
C ARG A 112 9.21 -7.57 -2.17
N LYS A 113 10.51 -7.90 -2.08
CA LYS A 113 11.01 -8.90 -1.15
C LYS A 113 10.54 -8.62 0.29
N GLU A 114 10.72 -7.38 0.73
CA GLU A 114 10.39 -6.94 2.10
C GLU A 114 8.89 -7.00 2.41
N ARG A 115 8.03 -6.90 1.38
CA ARG A 115 6.58 -7.05 1.51
C ARG A 115 6.16 -8.51 1.51
N LEU A 116 6.76 -9.34 0.63
CA LEU A 116 6.53 -10.79 0.59
C LEU A 116 6.95 -11.49 1.90
N GLU A 117 7.91 -10.91 2.62
CA GLU A 117 8.27 -11.39 3.96
C GLU A 117 7.19 -11.10 5.02
N LYS A 118 6.33 -10.08 4.78
CA LYS A 118 5.34 -9.59 5.75
C LYS A 118 3.91 -10.02 5.43
N VAL A 119 3.53 -10.12 4.17
CA VAL A 119 2.17 -10.42 3.72
C VAL A 119 2.18 -11.48 2.64
N ALA A 120 1.06 -12.18 2.47
CA ALA A 120 0.78 -12.99 1.29
C ALA A 120 0.19 -12.11 0.18
N PHE A 121 0.41 -12.48 -1.06
CA PHE A 121 -0.10 -11.75 -2.22
C PHE A 121 -0.88 -12.67 -3.14
N SER A 122 -1.90 -12.13 -3.79
CA SER A 122 -2.51 -12.73 -4.96
C SER A 122 -1.56 -12.72 -6.17
N ILE A 123 -1.92 -13.40 -7.25
CA ILE A 123 -1.32 -13.20 -8.56
C ILE A 123 -1.51 -11.74 -9.05
N PRO A 124 -0.70 -11.26 -10.05
CA PRO A 124 -0.79 -9.89 -10.55
C PRO A 124 -2.17 -9.51 -11.11
N TYR A 125 -2.63 -8.31 -10.72
CA TYR A 125 -3.84 -7.72 -11.26
C TYR A 125 -3.62 -6.38 -11.98
N ALA A 126 -2.44 -5.76 -11.79
CA ALA A 126 -2.07 -4.52 -12.46
C ALA A 126 -0.55 -4.43 -12.67
N GLU A 127 -0.12 -3.63 -13.64
CA GLU A 127 1.28 -3.23 -13.79
C GLU A 127 1.64 -2.17 -12.74
N ALA A 128 2.85 -2.29 -12.17
CA ALA A 128 3.41 -1.37 -11.19
C ALA A 128 4.86 -0.96 -11.52
N SER A 129 5.23 -1.05 -12.81
CA SER A 129 6.52 -0.56 -13.29
C SER A 129 6.69 0.91 -13.01
N GLN A 130 7.89 1.32 -12.60
CA GLN A 130 8.17 2.69 -12.24
C GLN A 130 8.51 3.53 -13.47
N ALA A 131 8.09 4.79 -13.43
CA ALA A 131 8.50 5.85 -14.34
C ALA A 131 8.74 7.13 -13.53
N MET A 132 9.35 8.11 -14.15
CA MET A 132 9.58 9.41 -13.53
C MET A 132 8.81 10.48 -14.28
N LEU A 133 8.01 11.25 -13.55
CA LEU A 133 7.34 12.45 -14.03
C LEU A 133 8.28 13.63 -13.90
N ILE A 134 8.41 14.42 -14.95
CA ILE A 134 9.16 15.68 -14.99
C ILE A 134 8.27 16.78 -15.56
N ARG A 135 8.62 18.04 -15.38
CA ARG A 135 7.95 19.15 -16.09
C ARG A 135 8.19 19.02 -17.60
N ALA A 136 7.24 19.44 -18.41
CA ALA A 136 7.37 19.39 -19.89
C ALA A 136 8.57 20.21 -20.38
N ASP A 137 8.88 21.33 -19.74
CA ASP A 137 9.99 22.22 -20.11
C ASP A 137 11.37 21.56 -19.87
N ASP A 138 11.44 20.54 -19.02
CA ASP A 138 12.69 19.85 -18.69
C ASP A 138 12.98 18.66 -19.63
N VAL A 139 12.11 18.34 -20.59
CA VAL A 139 12.26 17.15 -21.45
C VAL A 139 13.55 17.14 -22.28
N SER A 140 14.10 18.31 -22.60
CA SER A 140 15.36 18.43 -23.34
C SER A 140 16.59 18.11 -22.47
N THR A 141 16.51 18.30 -21.15
CA THR A 141 17.61 18.20 -20.18
C THR A 141 17.53 16.96 -19.30
N ILE A 142 16.33 16.42 -19.07
CA ILE A 142 16.12 15.22 -18.25
C ILE A 142 15.53 14.10 -19.12
N LYS A 143 16.37 13.17 -19.57
CA LYS A 143 16.00 12.05 -20.45
C LYS A 143 16.12 10.70 -19.77
N SER A 144 16.82 10.66 -18.63
CA SER A 144 17.04 9.46 -17.80
C SER A 144 17.12 9.84 -16.33
N VAL A 145 17.10 8.86 -15.45
CA VAL A 145 17.34 9.07 -14.01
C VAL A 145 18.72 9.69 -13.76
N LYS A 146 19.71 9.40 -14.59
CA LYS A 146 21.08 9.93 -14.45
C LYS A 146 21.14 11.45 -14.58
N ASP A 147 20.22 12.03 -15.30
CA ASP A 147 20.13 13.48 -15.48
C ASP A 147 19.59 14.21 -14.24
N LEU A 148 19.23 13.45 -13.18
CA LEU A 148 18.92 14.00 -11.85
C LEU A 148 20.18 14.22 -10.98
N SER A 149 21.38 14.03 -11.50
CA SER A 149 22.63 14.44 -10.81
C SER A 149 22.56 15.93 -10.45
N GLY A 150 22.75 16.24 -9.16
CA GLY A 150 22.66 17.59 -8.62
C GLY A 150 21.27 18.20 -8.58
N LYS A 151 20.20 17.43 -8.86
CA LYS A 151 18.79 17.83 -8.84
C LYS A 151 18.04 17.21 -7.66
N VAL A 152 16.80 17.64 -7.44
CA VAL A 152 15.95 17.19 -6.33
C VAL A 152 14.94 16.15 -6.81
N LEU A 153 14.95 14.98 -6.17
CA LEU A 153 13.97 13.93 -6.40
C LEU A 153 12.82 14.04 -5.38
N GLY A 154 11.57 13.95 -5.86
CA GLY A 154 10.37 13.78 -5.03
C GLY A 154 9.91 12.32 -4.98
N VAL A 155 9.64 11.80 -3.79
CA VAL A 155 9.10 10.45 -3.59
C VAL A 155 8.02 10.44 -2.52
N LYS A 156 7.12 9.43 -2.55
CA LYS A 156 6.15 9.22 -1.48
C LYS A 156 6.70 8.25 -0.44
N LEU A 157 6.45 8.54 0.84
CA LEU A 157 6.85 7.70 1.98
C LEU A 157 6.31 6.26 1.82
N GLY A 158 7.18 5.26 1.99
CA GLY A 158 6.85 3.83 1.86
C GLY A 158 6.53 3.38 0.43
N SER A 159 6.71 4.25 -0.58
CA SER A 159 6.49 3.89 -1.98
C SER A 159 7.68 3.11 -2.57
N PRO A 160 7.47 2.39 -3.70
CA PRO A 160 8.58 1.81 -4.44
C PRO A 160 9.63 2.83 -4.85
N GLY A 161 9.22 4.05 -5.22
CA GLY A 161 10.12 5.13 -5.60
C GLY A 161 11.08 5.52 -4.48
N GLU A 162 10.59 5.63 -3.23
CA GLU A 162 11.45 5.88 -2.08
C GLU A 162 12.43 4.73 -1.83
N MET A 163 11.95 3.49 -1.92
CA MET A 163 12.78 2.31 -1.70
C MET A 163 13.85 2.10 -2.78
N MET A 164 13.63 2.61 -3.98
CA MET A 164 14.62 2.57 -5.07
C MET A 164 15.74 3.62 -4.91
N LYS A 165 15.56 4.62 -4.05
CA LYS A 165 16.50 5.73 -3.87
C LYS A 165 17.96 5.29 -3.76
N PRO A 166 18.36 4.32 -2.91
CA PRO A 166 19.77 3.95 -2.77
C PRO A 166 20.40 3.44 -4.08
N ALA A 167 19.67 2.58 -4.80
CA ALA A 167 20.14 2.02 -6.07
C ALA A 167 20.21 3.07 -7.19
N LEU A 168 19.26 4.01 -7.22
CA LEU A 168 19.27 5.12 -8.16
C LEU A 168 20.41 6.10 -7.86
N GLU A 169 20.66 6.39 -6.59
CA GLU A 169 21.79 7.21 -6.15
C GLU A 169 23.12 6.61 -6.62
N GLU A 170 23.31 5.31 -6.39
CA GLU A 170 24.50 4.57 -6.84
C GLU A 170 24.66 4.64 -8.37
N GLU A 171 23.58 4.42 -9.13
CA GLU A 171 23.56 4.51 -10.59
C GLU A 171 23.96 5.91 -11.08
N ILE A 172 23.44 6.96 -10.44
CA ILE A 172 23.71 8.36 -10.81
C ILE A 172 25.18 8.69 -10.51
N VAL A 173 25.65 8.38 -9.30
CA VAL A 173 27.04 8.63 -8.89
C VAL A 173 28.04 7.91 -9.79
N ALA A 174 27.78 6.65 -10.12
CA ALA A 174 28.62 5.88 -11.02
C ALA A 174 28.69 6.49 -12.44
N ALA A 175 27.62 7.12 -12.91
CA ALA A 175 27.55 7.69 -14.24
C ALA A 175 28.08 9.13 -14.34
N THR A 176 27.94 9.93 -13.26
CA THR A 176 28.12 11.39 -13.30
C THR A 176 29.13 11.93 -12.28
N GLY A 177 29.49 11.12 -11.29
CA GLY A 177 30.39 11.52 -10.17
C GLY A 177 29.64 12.22 -9.02
N ALA A 178 28.36 12.55 -9.14
CA ALA A 178 27.56 13.20 -8.09
C ALA A 178 26.13 12.65 -8.07
N GLY A 179 25.53 12.51 -6.88
CA GLY A 179 24.18 12.02 -6.71
C GLY A 179 23.10 13.09 -6.80
N PHE A 180 21.94 12.83 -6.19
CA PHE A 180 20.90 13.85 -6.00
C PHE A 180 21.43 14.99 -5.14
N SER A 181 20.96 16.23 -5.36
CA SER A 181 21.23 17.32 -4.42
C SER A 181 20.38 17.17 -3.14
N ASP A 182 19.16 16.64 -3.28
CA ASP A 182 18.24 16.35 -2.18
C ASP A 182 17.20 15.32 -2.61
N VAL A 183 16.57 14.64 -1.64
CA VAL A 183 15.41 13.78 -1.86
C VAL A 183 14.31 14.18 -0.89
N LYS A 184 13.23 14.74 -1.41
CA LYS A 184 12.05 15.16 -0.62
C LYS A 184 11.03 14.06 -0.56
N ILE A 185 10.62 13.73 0.68
CA ILE A 185 9.64 12.69 0.97
C ILE A 185 8.30 13.35 1.28
N TYR A 186 7.24 12.87 0.65
CA TYR A 186 5.86 13.35 0.80
C TYR A 186 4.96 12.24 1.34
N ASP A 187 3.89 12.60 2.03
CA ASP A 187 2.92 11.64 2.56
C ASP A 187 2.07 11.00 1.44
N ASP A 188 1.83 11.74 0.35
CA ASP A 188 1.06 11.30 -0.81
C ASP A 188 1.67 11.81 -2.13
N HIS A 189 1.25 11.19 -3.25
CA HIS A 189 1.71 11.59 -4.57
C HIS A 189 1.15 12.93 -5.06
N PRO A 190 -0.11 13.32 -4.80
CA PRO A 190 -0.60 14.67 -5.15
C PRO A 190 0.29 15.80 -4.63
N SER A 191 0.76 15.71 -3.38
CA SER A 191 1.69 16.67 -2.79
C SER A 191 3.04 16.69 -3.52
N ALA A 192 3.56 15.53 -3.91
CA ALA A 192 4.79 15.44 -4.70
C ALA A 192 4.61 16.04 -6.11
N TYR A 193 3.47 15.82 -6.77
CA TYR A 193 3.17 16.44 -8.08
C TYR A 193 3.00 17.96 -7.99
N LEU A 194 2.41 18.45 -6.91
CA LEU A 194 2.35 19.90 -6.65
C LEU A 194 3.75 20.49 -6.50
N ALA A 195 4.62 19.83 -5.73
CA ALA A 195 6.01 20.24 -5.56
C ALA A 195 6.79 20.24 -6.89
N LEU A 196 6.53 19.25 -7.78
CA LEU A 196 7.11 19.21 -9.13
C LEU A 196 6.65 20.41 -9.95
N SER A 197 5.33 20.72 -9.96
CA SER A 197 4.78 21.85 -10.70
C SER A 197 5.30 23.21 -10.21
N GLN A 198 5.64 23.32 -8.93
CA GLN A 198 6.22 24.50 -8.30
C GLN A 198 7.76 24.61 -8.44
N GLY A 199 8.42 23.63 -9.05
CA GLY A 199 9.88 23.59 -9.17
C GLY A 199 10.61 23.25 -7.86
N THR A 200 9.91 22.77 -6.84
CA THR A 200 10.50 22.35 -5.55
C THR A 200 11.27 21.02 -5.67
N VAL A 201 10.85 20.17 -6.61
CA VAL A 201 11.54 18.95 -7.05
C VAL A 201 11.64 18.95 -8.56
N ASP A 202 12.58 18.17 -9.12
CA ASP A 202 12.85 18.09 -10.56
C ASP A 202 12.27 16.85 -11.21
N GLY A 203 12.01 15.80 -10.42
CA GLY A 203 11.39 14.57 -10.86
C GLY A 203 10.58 13.92 -9.74
N VAL A 204 9.52 13.20 -10.08
CA VAL A 204 8.71 12.42 -9.12
C VAL A 204 8.56 10.99 -9.63
N LEU A 205 8.90 10.00 -8.79
CA LEU A 205 8.74 8.59 -9.12
C LEU A 205 7.34 8.10 -8.75
N ASN A 206 6.70 7.41 -9.70
CA ASN A 206 5.48 6.64 -9.45
C ASN A 206 5.30 5.55 -10.51
N THR A 207 4.24 4.75 -10.38
CA THR A 207 3.93 3.70 -11.36
C THR A 207 3.49 4.31 -12.70
N LEU A 208 3.89 3.67 -13.79
CA LEU A 208 3.58 4.12 -15.14
C LEU A 208 2.06 4.30 -15.38
N PRO A 209 1.16 3.38 -14.96
CA PRO A 209 -0.28 3.58 -15.13
C PRO A 209 -0.81 4.83 -14.43
N THR A 210 -0.35 5.11 -13.22
CA THR A 210 -0.75 6.32 -12.47
C THR A 210 -0.25 7.59 -13.14
N LEU A 211 1.01 7.61 -13.58
CA LEU A 211 1.57 8.76 -14.29
C LEU A 211 0.89 8.99 -15.65
N GLY A 212 0.44 7.93 -16.31
CA GLY A 212 -0.38 8.03 -17.53
C GLY A 212 -1.68 8.81 -17.27
N LYS A 213 -2.34 8.59 -16.14
CA LYS A 213 -3.52 9.37 -15.72
C LYS A 213 -3.18 10.84 -15.44
N VAL A 214 -2.07 11.12 -14.73
CA VAL A 214 -1.61 12.49 -14.46
C VAL A 214 -1.35 13.25 -15.77
N MET A 215 -0.72 12.60 -16.76
CA MET A 215 -0.48 13.17 -18.08
C MET A 215 -1.77 13.48 -18.84
N LYS A 216 -2.76 12.58 -18.74
CA LYS A 216 -4.08 12.76 -19.37
C LYS A 216 -4.86 13.92 -18.75
N ASP A 217 -4.79 14.08 -17.43
CA ASP A 217 -5.50 15.12 -16.70
C ASP A 217 -4.88 16.52 -16.86
N ARG A 218 -3.59 16.59 -17.18
CA ARG A 218 -2.83 17.85 -17.37
C ARG A 218 -2.02 17.82 -18.67
N PRO A 219 -2.67 17.86 -19.83
CA PRO A 219 -1.98 17.79 -21.12
C PRO A 219 -0.95 18.92 -21.27
N GLY A 220 0.27 18.57 -21.66
CA GLY A 220 1.34 19.54 -21.90
C GLY A 220 2.06 20.07 -20.65
N ALA A 221 1.62 19.73 -19.43
CA ALA A 221 2.29 20.19 -18.20
C ALA A 221 3.51 19.35 -17.83
N TYR A 222 3.51 18.07 -18.21
CA TYR A 222 4.51 17.09 -17.78
C TYR A 222 5.00 16.23 -18.94
N ALA A 223 6.13 15.57 -18.73
CA ALA A 223 6.68 14.51 -19.58
C ALA A 223 7.07 13.30 -18.73
N LEU A 224 7.21 12.14 -19.37
CA LEU A 224 7.62 10.90 -18.73
C LEU A 224 9.02 10.48 -19.13
N VAL A 225 9.83 10.15 -18.15
CA VAL A 225 11.09 9.43 -18.33
C VAL A 225 10.88 7.97 -17.95
N ARG A 226 11.13 7.06 -18.89
CA ARG A 226 10.95 5.61 -18.73
C ARG A 226 11.93 4.81 -19.59
N PRO A 227 12.28 3.58 -19.21
CA PRO A 227 11.90 2.92 -17.95
C PRO A 227 12.69 3.45 -16.76
N VAL A 228 12.16 3.24 -15.53
CA VAL A 228 12.90 3.38 -14.28
C VAL A 228 12.86 2.04 -13.55
N GLY A 229 14.00 1.37 -13.48
CA GLY A 229 14.09 0.02 -12.92
C GLY A 229 13.50 -1.06 -13.84
N LYS A 230 13.15 -2.20 -13.23
CA LYS A 230 12.62 -3.40 -13.93
C LYS A 230 11.09 -3.37 -14.00
N LEU A 231 10.54 -4.13 -14.95
CA LEU A 231 9.11 -4.43 -15.02
C LEU A 231 8.65 -5.05 -13.69
N ASN A 232 7.54 -4.56 -13.17
CA ASN A 232 6.95 -5.03 -11.92
C ASN A 232 5.42 -4.95 -11.99
N TRP A 233 4.77 -5.70 -11.11
CA TRP A 233 3.32 -5.77 -11.01
C TRP A 233 2.85 -5.48 -9.58
N ALA A 234 1.54 -5.33 -9.42
CA ALA A 234 0.84 -5.22 -8.16
C ALA A 234 -0.07 -6.43 -7.94
N GLY A 235 -0.14 -6.85 -6.68
CA GLY A 235 -1.07 -7.87 -6.17
C GLY A 235 -1.94 -7.33 -5.05
N ILE A 236 -3.02 -8.04 -4.75
CA ILE A 236 -3.83 -7.84 -3.57
C ILE A 236 -3.11 -8.54 -2.42
N ALA A 237 -2.97 -7.88 -1.26
CA ALA A 237 -2.25 -8.46 -0.14
C ALA A 237 -3.19 -8.86 1.00
N ALA A 238 -2.90 -10.00 1.63
CA ALA A 238 -3.59 -10.51 2.81
C ALA A 238 -2.58 -10.89 3.91
N ARG A 239 -3.05 -11.19 5.12
CA ARG A 239 -2.19 -11.78 6.15
C ARG A 239 -1.69 -13.15 5.67
N LYS A 240 -0.50 -13.55 6.09
CA LYS A 240 0.10 -14.83 5.65
C LYS A 240 -0.72 -16.07 6.04
N GLU A 241 -1.43 -15.97 7.13
CA GLU A 241 -2.31 -17.01 7.67
C GLU A 241 -3.66 -17.12 6.94
N ASP A 242 -4.06 -16.10 6.16
CA ASP A 242 -5.36 -16.06 5.47
C ASP A 242 -5.31 -16.79 4.11
N THR A 243 -4.83 -18.02 4.09
CA THR A 243 -4.56 -18.78 2.85
C THR A 243 -5.81 -19.00 2.00
N GLU A 244 -6.99 -19.24 2.61
CA GLU A 244 -8.25 -19.40 1.87
C GLU A 244 -8.64 -18.13 1.12
N ILE A 245 -8.36 -16.94 1.69
CA ILE A 245 -8.63 -15.66 1.05
C ILE A 245 -7.67 -15.48 -0.14
N VAL A 246 -6.39 -15.84 0.01
CA VAL A 246 -5.40 -15.76 -1.08
C VAL A 246 -5.79 -16.70 -2.23
N ASP A 247 -6.15 -17.94 -1.94
CA ASP A 247 -6.57 -18.93 -2.96
C ASP A 247 -7.83 -18.45 -3.70
N TRP A 248 -8.79 -17.85 -3.00
CA TRP A 248 -9.96 -17.24 -3.60
C TRP A 248 -9.60 -16.05 -4.50
N MET A 249 -8.72 -15.14 -4.04
CA MET A 249 -8.29 -14.01 -4.85
C MET A 249 -7.63 -14.47 -6.15
N ASP A 250 -6.77 -15.48 -6.10
CA ASP A 250 -6.08 -16.05 -7.28
C ASP A 250 -7.06 -16.69 -8.25
N SER A 251 -8.04 -17.42 -7.72
CA SER A 251 -9.09 -18.05 -8.53
C SER A 251 -9.93 -16.99 -9.25
N GLU A 252 -10.37 -15.93 -8.55
CA GLU A 252 -11.17 -14.87 -9.14
C GLU A 252 -10.38 -14.03 -10.16
N LEU A 253 -9.13 -13.68 -9.87
CA LEU A 253 -8.29 -12.97 -10.82
C LEU A 253 -8.03 -13.80 -12.07
N THR A 254 -7.82 -15.11 -11.93
CA THR A 254 -7.69 -16.03 -13.05
C THR A 254 -8.98 -16.09 -13.89
N ARG A 255 -10.14 -16.16 -13.24
CA ARG A 255 -11.46 -16.12 -13.92
C ARG A 255 -11.64 -14.83 -14.71
N LEU A 256 -11.36 -13.67 -14.07
CA LEU A 256 -11.51 -12.35 -14.68
C LEU A 256 -10.49 -12.07 -15.80
N LYS A 257 -9.31 -12.68 -15.77
CA LYS A 257 -8.35 -12.65 -16.88
C LYS A 257 -8.88 -13.49 -18.06
N ASN A 258 -9.35 -14.69 -17.80
CA ASN A 258 -9.77 -15.63 -18.82
C ASN A 258 -11.04 -15.18 -19.57
N ASN A 259 -11.98 -14.54 -18.88
CA ASN A 259 -13.20 -14.00 -19.51
C ASN A 259 -13.04 -12.59 -20.06
N GLY A 260 -11.90 -11.92 -19.79
CA GLY A 260 -11.55 -10.58 -20.31
C GLY A 260 -12.10 -9.42 -19.52
N GLU A 261 -12.86 -9.62 -18.43
CA GLU A 261 -13.47 -8.54 -17.63
C GLU A 261 -12.41 -7.63 -17.00
N ILE A 262 -11.28 -8.19 -16.50
CA ILE A 262 -10.19 -7.38 -15.96
C ILE A 262 -9.59 -6.43 -17.01
N TYR A 263 -9.48 -6.88 -18.27
CA TYR A 263 -8.95 -6.04 -19.36
C TYR A 263 -9.93 -4.96 -19.81
N ALA A 264 -11.23 -5.23 -19.71
CA ALA A 264 -12.25 -4.20 -19.95
C ALA A 264 -12.19 -3.09 -18.89
N LEU A 265 -11.98 -3.45 -17.61
CA LEU A 265 -11.75 -2.46 -16.56
C LEU A 265 -10.45 -1.67 -16.77
N GLN A 266 -9.39 -2.32 -17.24
CA GLN A 266 -8.13 -1.62 -17.55
C GLN A 266 -8.34 -0.59 -18.68
N GLU A 267 -9.05 -0.94 -19.73
CA GLU A 267 -9.38 0.03 -20.80
C GLU A 267 -10.23 1.19 -20.29
N LYS A 268 -11.22 0.92 -19.42
CA LYS A 268 -12.05 1.96 -18.79
C LYS A 268 -11.21 2.96 -18.00
N TRP A 269 -10.32 2.48 -17.15
CA TRP A 269 -9.62 3.32 -16.17
C TRP A 269 -8.29 3.89 -16.68
N PHE A 270 -7.55 3.13 -17.47
CA PHE A 270 -6.21 3.49 -17.95
C PHE A 270 -6.17 3.83 -19.45
N GLY A 271 -7.15 3.35 -20.24
CA GLY A 271 -7.19 3.53 -21.69
C GLY A 271 -6.32 2.52 -22.46
N PHE A 272 -5.82 1.48 -21.79
CA PHE A 272 -5.05 0.40 -22.41
C PHE A 272 -5.11 -0.87 -21.55
N LYS A 273 -4.79 -2.02 -22.16
CA LYS A 273 -4.64 -3.32 -21.49
C LYS A 273 -3.22 -3.50 -21.01
N MET A 274 -3.05 -3.94 -19.77
CA MET A 274 -1.76 -4.27 -19.19
C MET A 274 -1.41 -5.73 -19.46
N VAL A 275 -0.12 -6.03 -19.65
CA VAL A 275 0.36 -7.42 -19.70
C VAL A 275 0.52 -7.90 -18.26
N LEU A 276 -0.33 -8.84 -17.85
CA LEU A 276 -0.33 -9.41 -16.51
C LEU A 276 0.38 -10.79 -16.53
N SER A 277 1.26 -11.01 -15.56
CA SER A 277 1.81 -12.33 -15.28
C SER A 277 0.75 -13.22 -14.60
N ASP A 278 0.83 -14.52 -14.81
CA ASP A 278 0.00 -15.52 -14.10
C ASP A 278 0.66 -16.03 -12.82
N THR A 279 1.85 -15.55 -12.52
CA THR A 279 2.61 -15.93 -11.32
C THR A 279 3.19 -14.71 -10.63
N ILE A 280 3.35 -14.82 -9.30
CA ILE A 280 4.05 -13.83 -8.50
C ILE A 280 5.52 -13.75 -8.97
N PRO A 281 6.08 -12.54 -9.21
CA PRO A 281 7.47 -12.39 -9.62
C PRO A 281 8.45 -12.96 -8.58
N SER A 282 9.47 -13.68 -9.04
CA SER A 282 10.56 -14.10 -8.17
C SER A 282 11.53 -12.94 -7.95
N PHE A 283 11.91 -12.71 -6.70
CA PHE A 283 12.96 -11.75 -6.31
C PHE A 283 14.19 -12.57 -5.88
N ALA A 284 14.94 -13.05 -6.86
CA ALA A 284 16.23 -13.72 -6.64
C ALA A 284 17.32 -12.70 -6.32
#